data_b0ff4567aa2551fc3a44f1494965010f
#
_entry.id   b0ff4567aa2551fc3a44f1494965010f
#
_cell.length_a   1.000
_cell.length_b   1.000
_cell.length_c   1.000
_cell.angle_alpha   90.00
_cell.angle_beta   90.00
_cell.angle_gamma   90.00
#
_symmetry.space_group_name_H-M   'P 1'
#
loop_
_entity.id
_entity.type
_entity.pdbx_description
1 polymer ?
#
loop_
_entity_poly.entity_id
_entity_poly.type
_entity_poly.pdbx_seq_one_letter_code
_entity_poly.pdbx_strand_id
1 'polypeptide(L)'
;MKVRLLLAIAGLAIGFAVPSIAQDTMKVVTVDELVWKEHPVFKGAQTVILVGDPTKAETIVQRVKFPPHFKVPPHTHPYSEVVTVLSGTYWNAMGDDLEKGVMLKPGSVFVLPANHTHHTWTTDEEVILQIYFTGPGGITFINPADDPRKKAQ
;
A
#
# COMPACT_ATOMS: atom_id res chain seq x y z
N MET A 1 -41.00 -57.18 42.60
CA MET A 1 -40.04 -56.60 41.63
C MET A 1 -40.34 -55.11 41.46
N LYS A 2 -39.45 -54.21 42.00
CA LYS A 2 -39.65 -52.75 41.91
C LYS A 2 -38.67 -52.24 40.85
N VAL A 3 -39.19 -51.78 39.70
CA VAL A 3 -38.39 -51.18 38.63
C VAL A 3 -38.13 -49.72 39.05
N ARG A 4 -36.88 -49.35 39.20
CA ARG A 4 -36.48 -47.93 39.41
C ARG A 4 -36.15 -47.33 38.07
N LEU A 5 -36.94 -46.34 37.66
CA LEU A 5 -36.73 -45.53 36.47
C LEU A 5 -35.71 -44.41 36.82
N LEU A 6 -34.53 -44.50 36.22
CA LEU A 6 -33.51 -43.44 36.32
C LEU A 6 -33.76 -42.40 35.19
N LEU A 7 -34.22 -41.21 35.57
CA LEU A 7 -34.25 -40.04 34.64
C LEU A 7 -32.81 -39.46 34.53
N ALA A 8 -32.24 -39.54 33.35
CA ALA A 8 -31.00 -38.81 33.03
C ALA A 8 -31.40 -37.41 32.55
N ILE A 9 -31.00 -36.38 33.34
CA ILE A 9 -31.13 -34.98 32.96
C ILE A 9 -29.90 -34.60 32.12
N ALA A 10 -30.07 -34.48 30.83
CA ALA A 10 -29.03 -33.91 29.94
C ALA A 10 -29.03 -32.40 30.11
N GLY A 11 -28.03 -31.83 30.79
CA GLY A 11 -27.82 -30.39 30.92
C GLY A 11 -27.26 -29.84 29.62
N LEU A 12 -28.07 -29.03 28.93
CA LEU A 12 -27.63 -28.26 27.76
C LEU A 12 -26.85 -27.01 28.24
N ALA A 13 -25.54 -27.06 28.15
CA ALA A 13 -24.69 -25.90 28.43
C ALA A 13 -24.77 -24.92 27.26
N ILE A 14 -25.53 -23.88 27.40
CA ILE A 14 -25.56 -22.75 26.44
C ILE A 14 -24.33 -21.91 26.71
N GLY A 15 -23.30 -22.11 25.91
CA GLY A 15 -22.11 -21.27 25.91
C GLY A 15 -22.47 -19.88 25.31
N PHE A 16 -22.54 -18.84 26.13
CA PHE A 16 -22.59 -17.47 25.67
C PHE A 16 -21.20 -17.12 25.09
N ALA A 17 -21.09 -17.00 23.77
CA ALA A 17 -19.95 -16.37 23.13
C ALA A 17 -20.00 -14.88 23.49
N VAL A 18 -19.13 -14.44 24.39
CA VAL A 18 -18.92 -13.02 24.68
C VAL A 18 -18.24 -12.44 23.42
N PRO A 19 -18.83 -11.43 22.76
CA PRO A 19 -18.13 -10.78 21.63
C PRO A 19 -16.83 -10.18 22.17
N SER A 20 -15.70 -10.61 21.64
CA SER A 20 -14.42 -9.95 21.91
C SER A 20 -14.51 -8.55 21.31
N ILE A 21 -14.69 -7.55 22.14
CA ILE A 21 -14.54 -6.16 21.73
C ILE A 21 -13.06 -6.00 21.46
N ALA A 22 -12.67 -6.01 20.19
CA ALA A 22 -11.35 -5.59 19.77
C ALA A 22 -11.18 -4.16 20.31
N GLN A 23 -10.27 -3.97 21.25
CA GLN A 23 -9.99 -2.67 21.82
C GLN A 23 -9.26 -1.89 20.72
N ASP A 24 -9.97 -0.97 20.05
CA ASP A 24 -9.39 -0.03 19.09
C ASP A 24 -8.41 0.88 19.84
N THR A 25 -7.16 0.50 19.81
CA THR A 25 -6.08 1.32 20.37
C THR A 25 -5.54 2.24 19.30
N MET A 26 -5.33 3.51 19.63
CA MET A 26 -4.66 4.46 18.74
C MET A 26 -3.26 3.92 18.40
N LYS A 27 -2.97 3.79 17.08
CA LYS A 27 -1.65 3.45 16.57
C LYS A 27 -0.90 4.74 16.25
N VAL A 28 0.25 4.94 16.86
CA VAL A 28 1.17 6.04 16.54
C VAL A 28 2.40 5.44 15.86
N VAL A 29 2.85 6.05 14.76
CA VAL A 29 4.11 5.72 14.09
C VAL A 29 4.86 7.02 13.88
N THR A 30 5.96 7.18 14.58
CA THR A 30 6.84 8.34 14.45
C THR A 30 7.85 8.16 13.32
N VAL A 31 8.44 9.25 12.86
CA VAL A 31 9.43 9.19 11.77
C VAL A 31 10.69 8.41 12.16
N ASP A 32 11.05 8.41 13.44
CA ASP A 32 12.23 7.73 13.97
C ASP A 32 12.04 6.21 14.09
N GLU A 33 10.79 5.73 14.04
CA GLU A 33 10.44 4.31 14.09
C GLU A 33 10.33 3.66 12.71
N LEU A 34 10.51 4.43 11.64
CA LEU A 34 10.34 3.92 10.27
C LEU A 34 11.48 2.96 9.90
N VAL A 35 11.13 1.71 9.66
CA VAL A 35 12.07 0.69 9.15
C VAL A 35 11.88 0.57 7.63
N TRP A 36 12.70 1.28 6.89
CA TRP A 36 12.69 1.24 5.44
C TRP A 36 13.23 -0.10 4.92
N LYS A 37 12.56 -0.66 3.91
CA LYS A 37 12.94 -1.89 3.21
C LYS A 37 13.07 -1.60 1.73
N GLU A 38 13.85 -2.39 1.01
CA GLU A 38 13.90 -2.31 -0.43
C GLU A 38 12.49 -2.50 -1.02
N HIS A 39 12.16 -1.66 -2.00
CA HIS A 39 10.85 -1.73 -2.66
C HIS A 39 10.76 -3.01 -3.51
N PRO A 40 9.68 -3.81 -3.40
CA PRO A 40 9.60 -5.15 -4.02
C PRO A 40 9.63 -5.12 -5.55
N VAL A 41 9.32 -3.97 -6.16
CA VAL A 41 9.30 -3.81 -7.63
C VAL A 41 10.43 -2.89 -8.10
N PHE A 42 10.69 -1.79 -7.40
CA PHE A 42 11.59 -0.74 -7.85
C PHE A 42 12.95 -0.86 -7.15
N LYS A 43 13.89 -1.60 -7.76
CA LYS A 43 15.24 -1.75 -7.22
C LYS A 43 15.91 -0.39 -7.01
N GLY A 44 16.45 -0.17 -5.82
CA GLY A 44 17.08 1.08 -5.39
C GLY A 44 16.10 2.06 -4.73
N ALA A 45 14.79 1.88 -4.87
CA ALA A 45 13.79 2.57 -4.06
C ALA A 45 13.55 1.82 -2.74
N GLN A 46 13.00 2.52 -1.76
CA GLN A 46 12.63 1.93 -0.46
C GLN A 46 11.16 2.16 -0.15
N THR A 47 10.58 1.30 0.66
CA THR A 47 9.20 1.45 1.13
C THR A 47 9.04 1.07 2.59
N VAL A 48 8.01 1.62 3.21
CA VAL A 48 7.52 1.23 4.54
C VAL A 48 5.99 1.26 4.55
N ILE A 49 5.37 0.19 5.06
CA ILE A 49 3.93 0.11 5.23
C ILE A 49 3.59 0.65 6.63
N LEU A 50 2.77 1.69 6.69
CA LEU A 50 2.32 2.32 7.93
C LEU A 50 1.02 1.71 8.44
N VAL A 51 0.09 1.42 7.52
CA VAL A 51 -1.24 0.87 7.81
C VAL A 51 -1.55 -0.21 6.80
N GLY A 52 -2.15 -1.29 7.27
CA GLY A 52 -2.69 -2.38 6.46
C GLY A 52 -1.66 -3.39 5.97
N ASP A 53 -2.16 -4.33 5.19
CA ASP A 53 -1.41 -5.37 4.50
C ASP A 53 -1.68 -5.24 3.00
N PRO A 54 -0.71 -4.83 2.17
CA PRO A 54 -0.94 -4.59 0.74
C PRO A 54 -1.32 -5.83 -0.07
N THR A 55 -1.35 -7.01 0.53
CA THR A 55 -1.86 -8.23 -0.10
C THR A 55 -3.37 -8.42 0.09
N LYS A 56 -4.01 -7.59 0.92
CA LYS A 56 -5.42 -7.68 1.31
C LYS A 56 -6.26 -6.53 0.78
N ALA A 57 -7.59 -6.76 0.70
CA ALA A 57 -8.57 -5.75 0.31
C ALA A 57 -8.92 -4.85 1.52
N GLU A 58 -7.99 -4.02 1.94
CA GLU A 58 -8.14 -3.09 3.07
C GLU A 58 -7.44 -1.76 2.79
N THR A 59 -7.60 -0.81 3.70
CA THR A 59 -6.91 0.48 3.63
C THR A 59 -5.41 0.31 3.79
N ILE A 60 -4.64 0.83 2.83
CA ILE A 60 -3.19 0.82 2.84
C ILE A 60 -2.68 2.27 2.92
N VAL A 61 -1.78 2.52 3.84
CA VAL A 61 -0.95 3.72 3.85
C VAL A 61 0.51 3.28 3.83
N GLN A 62 1.22 3.69 2.80
CA GLN A 62 2.64 3.41 2.66
C GLN A 62 3.43 4.67 2.38
N ARG A 63 4.72 4.66 2.69
CA ARG A 63 5.67 5.63 2.17
C ARG A 63 6.62 4.95 1.20
N VAL A 64 6.95 5.68 0.15
CA VAL A 64 7.95 5.26 -0.85
C VAL A 64 9.02 6.33 -0.91
N LYS A 65 10.26 5.90 -0.94
CA LYS A 65 11.44 6.74 -1.04
C LYS A 65 12.16 6.42 -2.34
N PHE A 66 12.26 7.40 -3.22
CA PHE A 66 13.00 7.31 -4.47
C PHE A 66 14.32 8.04 -4.36
N PRO A 67 15.43 7.44 -4.80
CA PRO A 67 16.71 8.13 -4.87
C PRO A 67 16.72 9.23 -5.95
N PRO A 68 17.75 10.09 -5.99
CA PRO A 68 17.96 11.00 -7.12
C PRO A 68 18.01 10.28 -8.46
N HIS A 69 17.55 10.97 -9.53
CA HIS A 69 17.57 10.49 -10.94
C HIS A 69 16.82 9.17 -11.16
N PHE A 70 15.85 8.87 -10.33
CA PHE A 70 15.03 7.67 -10.44
C PHE A 70 13.89 7.88 -11.46
N LYS A 71 13.59 6.85 -12.26
CA LYS A 71 12.49 6.86 -13.23
C LYS A 71 11.64 5.63 -13.05
N VAL A 72 10.32 5.84 -13.02
CA VAL A 72 9.32 4.76 -13.09
C VAL A 72 8.66 4.86 -14.46
N PRO A 73 8.85 3.87 -15.34
CA PRO A 73 8.26 3.86 -16.68
C PRO A 73 6.72 3.88 -16.65
N PRO A 74 6.06 4.16 -17.78
CA PRO A 74 4.60 4.16 -17.88
C PRO A 74 3.97 2.87 -17.35
N HIS A 75 3.05 3.01 -16.41
CA HIS A 75 2.38 1.91 -15.72
C HIS A 75 0.99 2.30 -15.24
N THR A 76 0.23 1.32 -14.78
CA THR A 76 -1.09 1.50 -14.16
C THR A 76 -1.17 0.77 -12.82
N HIS A 77 -2.13 1.20 -11.98
CA HIS A 77 -2.54 0.50 -10.77
C HIS A 77 -4.02 0.10 -10.86
N PRO A 78 -4.44 -1.07 -10.33
CA PRO A 78 -5.85 -1.49 -10.38
C PRO A 78 -6.77 -0.72 -9.42
N TYR A 79 -6.23 0.22 -8.66
CA TYR A 79 -6.91 1.06 -7.67
C TYR A 79 -6.57 2.54 -7.89
N SER A 80 -7.37 3.42 -7.27
CA SER A 80 -7.01 4.84 -7.21
C SER A 80 -6.03 5.10 -6.08
N GLU A 81 -5.07 5.99 -6.31
CA GLU A 81 -4.11 6.44 -5.32
C GLU A 81 -4.33 7.89 -4.94
N VAL A 82 -4.18 8.20 -3.67
CA VAL A 82 -3.99 9.56 -3.17
C VAL A 82 -2.54 9.69 -2.74
N VAL A 83 -1.78 10.52 -3.41
CA VAL A 83 -0.35 10.67 -3.20
C VAL A 83 -0.02 12.05 -2.67
N THR A 84 0.73 12.10 -1.57
CA THR A 84 1.25 13.32 -0.97
C THR A 84 2.77 13.34 -1.09
N VAL A 85 3.34 14.42 -1.60
CA VAL A 85 4.79 14.65 -1.58
C VAL A 85 5.19 15.13 -0.19
N LEU A 86 6.02 14.36 0.52
CA LEU A 86 6.51 14.73 1.86
C LEU A 86 7.83 15.48 1.80
N SER A 87 8.73 15.10 0.89
CA SER A 87 10.02 15.76 0.69
C SER A 87 10.49 15.61 -0.75
N GLY A 88 11.38 16.50 -1.17
CA GLY A 88 11.97 16.52 -2.50
C GLY A 88 11.02 17.03 -3.58
N THR A 89 11.53 17.13 -4.81
CA THR A 89 10.79 17.55 -5.99
C THR A 89 10.42 16.35 -6.85
N TYR A 90 9.13 16.07 -6.95
CA TYR A 90 8.60 14.91 -7.67
C TYR A 90 7.95 15.34 -8.98
N TRP A 91 8.18 14.58 -10.02
CA TRP A 91 7.54 14.77 -11.30
C TRP A 91 6.59 13.62 -11.60
N ASN A 92 5.38 13.95 -12.04
CA ASN A 92 4.38 12.97 -12.45
C ASN A 92 3.71 13.42 -13.74
N ALA A 93 3.55 12.52 -14.69
CA ALA A 93 2.84 12.76 -15.93
C ALA A 93 1.79 11.68 -16.16
N MET A 94 0.63 12.09 -16.65
CA MET A 94 -0.44 11.20 -17.07
C MET A 94 -0.22 10.76 -18.52
N GLY A 95 -0.57 9.50 -18.80
CA GLY A 95 -0.33 8.89 -20.11
C GLY A 95 1.12 8.42 -20.28
N ASP A 96 1.53 8.27 -21.52
CA ASP A 96 2.84 7.79 -21.94
C ASP A 96 3.73 8.88 -22.56
N ASP A 97 3.23 10.13 -22.62
CA ASP A 97 4.00 11.28 -23.10
C ASP A 97 5.03 11.72 -22.05
N LEU A 98 6.28 11.30 -22.27
CA LEU A 98 7.40 11.51 -21.34
C LEU A 98 7.82 13.00 -21.23
N GLU A 99 7.28 13.89 -22.05
CA GLU A 99 7.64 15.30 -22.05
C GLU A 99 6.65 16.18 -21.22
N LYS A 100 5.49 15.63 -20.87
CA LYS A 100 4.43 16.35 -20.18
C LYS A 100 4.32 15.94 -18.72
N GLY A 101 5.17 16.48 -17.87
CA GLY A 101 5.12 16.25 -16.43
C GLY A 101 4.70 17.50 -15.64
N VAL A 102 4.03 17.27 -14.53
CA VAL A 102 3.74 18.29 -13.51
C VAL A 102 4.77 18.15 -12.39
N MET A 103 5.43 19.26 -12.08
CA MET A 103 6.35 19.34 -10.95
C MET A 103 5.55 19.50 -9.65
N LEU A 104 5.82 18.64 -8.69
CA LEU A 104 5.14 18.58 -7.41
C LEU A 104 6.17 18.75 -6.27
N LYS A 105 5.95 19.78 -5.45
CA LYS A 105 6.79 20.11 -4.29
C LYS A 105 6.20 19.52 -3.00
N PRO A 106 6.97 19.49 -1.89
CA PRO A 106 6.46 19.06 -0.59
C PRO A 106 5.13 19.76 -0.21
N GLY A 107 4.17 18.97 0.26
CA GLY A 107 2.79 19.41 0.53
C GLY A 107 1.83 19.29 -0.66
N SER A 108 2.32 19.05 -1.89
CA SER A 108 1.46 18.77 -3.03
C SER A 108 0.74 17.43 -2.85
N VAL A 109 -0.53 17.39 -3.31
CA VAL A 109 -1.35 16.19 -3.36
C VAL A 109 -1.88 16.00 -4.77
N PHE A 110 -1.88 14.75 -5.25
CA PHE A 110 -2.59 14.39 -6.48
C PHE A 110 -3.36 13.08 -6.28
N VAL A 111 -4.40 12.91 -7.11
CA VAL A 111 -5.20 11.69 -7.15
C VAL A 111 -4.98 11.04 -8.50
N LEU A 112 -4.48 9.80 -8.47
CA LEU A 112 -4.35 8.98 -9.66
C LEU A 112 -5.55 8.03 -9.73
N PRO A 113 -6.41 8.13 -10.76
CA PRO A 113 -7.53 7.20 -10.91
C PRO A 113 -7.06 5.78 -11.24
N ALA A 114 -7.83 4.78 -10.85
CA ALA A 114 -7.56 3.38 -11.18
C ALA A 114 -7.40 3.18 -12.69
N ASN A 115 -6.44 2.34 -13.08
CA ASN A 115 -6.14 1.95 -14.46
C ASN A 115 -5.73 3.09 -15.40
N HIS A 116 -5.43 4.29 -14.86
CA HIS A 116 -4.85 5.36 -15.67
C HIS A 116 -3.34 5.22 -15.78
N THR A 117 -2.84 5.33 -17.00
CA THR A 117 -1.40 5.29 -17.25
C THR A 117 -0.75 6.54 -16.72
N HIS A 118 0.34 6.35 -16.00
CA HIS A 118 1.22 7.44 -15.56
C HIS A 118 2.68 6.98 -15.54
N HIS A 119 3.58 7.95 -15.49
CA HIS A 119 5.00 7.72 -15.27
C HIS A 119 5.58 8.83 -14.40
N THR A 120 6.70 8.55 -13.74
CA THR A 120 7.22 9.48 -12.75
C THR A 120 8.74 9.52 -12.76
N TRP A 121 9.31 10.63 -12.26
CA TRP A 121 10.75 10.72 -12.08
C TRP A 121 11.14 11.68 -10.97
N THR A 122 12.36 11.50 -10.48
CA THR A 122 13.04 12.42 -9.56
C THR A 122 14.22 13.09 -10.29
N THR A 123 14.67 14.23 -9.79
CA THR A 123 15.86 14.94 -10.29
C THR A 123 17.04 14.76 -9.34
N ASP A 124 17.63 15.82 -8.84
CA ASP A 124 18.90 15.78 -8.12
C ASP A 124 18.77 15.44 -6.63
N GLU A 125 17.55 15.23 -6.15
CA GLU A 125 17.27 14.97 -4.73
C GLU A 125 16.43 13.71 -4.50
N GLU A 126 16.56 13.15 -3.30
CA GLU A 126 15.69 12.07 -2.81
C GLU A 126 14.27 12.60 -2.63
N VAL A 127 13.29 11.81 -3.01
CA VAL A 127 11.86 12.13 -2.85
C VAL A 127 11.20 11.12 -1.93
N ILE A 128 10.41 11.61 -0.97
CA ILE A 128 9.55 10.76 -0.14
C ILE A 128 8.10 11.09 -0.44
N LEU A 129 7.35 10.06 -0.82
CA LEU A 129 5.91 10.12 -1.01
C LEU A 129 5.18 9.38 0.11
N GLN A 130 3.98 9.84 0.45
CA GLN A 130 3.01 9.04 1.18
C GLN A 130 1.85 8.72 0.26
N ILE A 131 1.51 7.45 0.14
CA ILE A 131 0.52 6.91 -0.78
C ILE A 131 -0.57 6.22 0.03
N TYR A 132 -1.82 6.58 -0.25
CA TYR A 132 -3.02 5.94 0.27
C TYR A 132 -3.77 5.26 -0.88
N PHE A 133 -4.19 4.02 -0.67
CA PHE A 133 -5.05 3.27 -1.59
C PHE A 133 -5.81 2.17 -0.86
N THR A 134 -6.79 1.57 -1.56
CA THR A 134 -7.45 0.34 -1.10
C THR A 134 -6.83 -0.85 -1.82
N GLY A 135 -6.24 -1.78 -1.04
CA GLY A 135 -5.62 -2.99 -1.56
C GLY A 135 -6.61 -3.98 -2.21
N PRO A 136 -6.13 -5.06 -2.81
CA PRO A 136 -4.73 -5.46 -2.87
C PRO A 136 -3.90 -4.57 -3.79
N GLY A 137 -2.62 -4.40 -3.44
CA GLY A 137 -1.64 -3.65 -4.25
C GLY A 137 -1.37 -4.31 -5.59
N GLY A 138 -1.01 -3.52 -6.59
CA GLY A 138 -0.65 -4.02 -7.91
C GLY A 138 -0.08 -2.94 -8.81
N ILE A 139 0.75 -3.35 -9.75
CA ILE A 139 1.32 -2.50 -10.81
C ILE A 139 1.45 -3.29 -12.10
N THR A 140 1.04 -2.68 -13.22
CA THR A 140 1.18 -3.23 -14.57
C THR A 140 1.92 -2.22 -15.44
N PHE A 141 3.08 -2.60 -15.98
CA PHE A 141 3.84 -1.76 -16.90
C PHE A 141 3.22 -1.82 -18.30
N ILE A 142 3.10 -0.66 -18.96
CA ILE A 142 2.53 -0.56 -20.32
C ILE A 142 3.41 -1.32 -21.31
N ASN A 143 4.73 -1.13 -21.26
CA ASN A 143 5.67 -1.97 -21.97
C ASN A 143 6.16 -3.09 -21.05
N PRO A 144 5.87 -4.38 -21.34
CA PRO A 144 6.31 -5.50 -20.50
C PRO A 144 7.82 -5.63 -20.35
N ALA A 145 8.61 -5.04 -21.24
CA ALA A 145 10.08 -5.02 -21.15
C ALA A 145 10.61 -4.08 -20.04
N ASP A 146 9.76 -3.15 -19.57
CA ASP A 146 10.10 -2.23 -18.48
C ASP A 146 9.84 -2.82 -17.10
N ASP A 147 9.18 -3.97 -17.01
CA ASP A 147 8.94 -4.66 -15.76
C ASP A 147 10.24 -5.24 -15.18
N PRO A 148 10.78 -4.66 -14.10
CA PRO A 148 12.07 -5.09 -13.56
C PRO A 148 12.04 -6.52 -13.00
N ARG A 149 10.85 -7.05 -12.67
CA ARG A 149 10.66 -8.42 -12.17
C ARG A 149 10.93 -9.47 -13.24
N LYS A 150 10.83 -9.11 -14.52
CA LYS A 150 11.09 -9.99 -15.68
C LYS A 150 12.56 -10.02 -16.09
N LYS A 151 13.36 -9.04 -15.64
CA LYS A 151 14.80 -8.96 -15.97
C LYS A 151 15.69 -9.75 -15.01
N ALA A 152 15.12 -10.32 -13.95
CA ALA A 152 15.83 -11.07 -12.92
C ALA A 152 15.83 -12.59 -13.11
N GLN A 153 15.41 -13.08 -14.32
CA GLN A 153 15.46 -14.49 -14.68
C GLN A 153 16.63 -14.79 -15.60
#